data_02b2ad581a51248561412592c1a346d4
#
_entry.id   02b2ad581a51248561412592c1a346d4
#
_cell.length_a   1.000
_cell.length_b   1.000
_cell.length_c   1.000
_cell.angle_alpha   90.00
_cell.angle_beta   90.00
_cell.angle_gamma   90.00
#
_symmetry.space_group_name_H-M   'P 1'
#
loop_
_entity.id
_entity.type
_entity.pdbx_description
1 polymer ?
#
loop_
_entity_poly.entity_id
_entity_poly.type
_entity_poly.pdbx_seq_one_letter_code
_entity_poly.pdbx_strand_id
1 'polypeptide(L)'
;AIDAGIGYPCVVKPVMSSSGKGQSVLRSPADVKPAWDYAAAGGRVDNGRVIVEGFVDFDYEITQLTVRALGADGQPEIRFCEPVGHLQRNGDYVESWQPQPMSPLARERARDVAGRVVEALGGRGLFGVELFVKGDEVWFSEVSPRPHDTGLVTLIAQDMSEFALHARAILGLPIGRITQYGPAASAVILREGESRNLRYGNLAAALAPVPGAQLRLFAKPEIAGRRRLGVALVRGNSTAEAISQAIAVANAVAVEF
;
A
#
# COMPACT_ATOMS: atom_id res chain seq x y z
N ALA A 1 -5.36 -20.74 23.51
CA ALA A 1 -5.94 -20.61 22.17
C ALA A 1 -4.89 -20.81 21.09
N ILE A 2 -3.72 -20.15 21.15
CA ILE A 2 -2.65 -20.28 20.14
C ILE A 2 -2.17 -21.73 20.05
N ASP A 3 -1.81 -22.35 21.17
CA ASP A 3 -1.29 -23.72 21.22
C ASP A 3 -2.29 -24.78 20.70
N ALA A 4 -3.58 -24.52 20.84
CA ALA A 4 -4.63 -25.47 20.47
C ALA A 4 -5.21 -25.27 19.06
N GLY A 5 -4.97 -24.13 18.42
CA GLY A 5 -5.65 -23.79 17.18
C GLY A 5 -4.74 -23.33 16.04
N ILE A 6 -3.79 -22.45 16.30
CA ILE A 6 -2.98 -21.80 15.26
C ILE A 6 -1.55 -22.36 15.25
N GLY A 7 -0.95 -22.54 16.42
CA GLY A 7 0.44 -22.96 16.56
C GLY A 7 1.44 -21.80 16.39
N TYR A 8 2.73 -22.18 16.35
CA TYR A 8 3.85 -21.25 16.14
C TYR A 8 4.64 -21.62 14.87
N PRO A 9 5.19 -20.65 14.13
CA PRO A 9 5.07 -19.21 14.40
C PRO A 9 3.68 -18.67 14.07
N CYS A 10 3.27 -17.61 14.78
CA CYS A 10 2.03 -16.89 14.53
C CYS A 10 2.24 -15.37 14.68
N VAL A 11 1.27 -14.59 14.25
CA VAL A 11 1.32 -13.12 14.32
C VAL A 11 0.18 -12.63 15.19
N VAL A 12 0.49 -11.73 16.12
CA VAL A 12 -0.48 -10.98 16.92
C VAL A 12 -0.56 -9.56 16.41
N LYS A 13 -1.77 -9.07 16.17
CA LYS A 13 -2.05 -7.72 15.67
C LYS A 13 -3.14 -7.05 16.51
N PRO A 14 -3.10 -5.71 16.73
CA PRO A 14 -4.27 -4.98 17.15
C PRO A 14 -5.40 -5.12 16.13
N VAL A 15 -6.65 -5.03 16.57
CA VAL A 15 -7.82 -5.05 15.66
C VAL A 15 -7.78 -3.90 14.66
N MET A 16 -7.24 -2.74 15.07
CA MET A 16 -7.06 -1.58 14.20
C MET A 16 -5.74 -0.90 14.49
N SER A 17 -4.86 -0.88 13.50
CA SER A 17 -3.56 -0.19 13.58
C SER A 17 -3.15 0.33 12.20
N SER A 18 -1.97 0.93 12.09
CA SER A 18 -1.36 1.30 10.82
C SER A 18 0.14 1.13 10.89
N SER A 19 0.79 0.84 9.76
CA SER A 19 2.24 0.70 9.67
C SER A 19 2.81 -0.34 10.63
N GLY A 20 2.11 -1.46 10.83
CA GLY A 20 2.55 -2.57 11.69
C GLY A 20 2.68 -2.26 13.18
N LYS A 21 2.17 -1.11 13.66
CA LYS A 21 2.22 -0.76 15.09
C LYS A 21 1.43 -1.76 15.91
N GLY A 22 2.06 -2.27 16.99
CA GLY A 22 1.47 -3.29 17.85
C GLY A 22 1.51 -4.71 17.28
N GLN A 23 2.05 -4.92 16.09
CA GLN A 23 2.21 -6.24 15.49
C GLN A 23 3.48 -6.95 16.00
N SER A 24 3.36 -8.25 16.31
CA SER A 24 4.48 -9.08 16.74
C SER A 24 4.41 -10.48 16.13
N VAL A 25 5.55 -11.03 15.77
CA VAL A 25 5.70 -12.45 15.41
C VAL A 25 6.03 -13.22 16.67
N LEU A 26 5.23 -14.23 17.01
CA LEU A 26 5.44 -15.11 18.13
C LEU A 26 6.03 -16.44 17.65
N ARG A 27 7.11 -16.87 18.27
CA ARG A 27 7.80 -18.14 17.96
C ARG A 27 7.64 -19.18 19.06
N SER A 28 7.19 -18.73 20.23
CA SER A 28 7.03 -19.58 21.42
C SER A 28 5.95 -19.04 22.36
N PRO A 29 5.45 -19.85 23.31
CA PRO A 29 4.54 -19.38 24.36
C PRO A 29 5.08 -18.19 25.18
N ALA A 30 6.40 -18.07 25.33
CA ALA A 30 7.01 -16.97 26.08
C ALA A 30 6.77 -15.59 25.45
N ASP A 31 6.52 -15.55 24.13
CA ASP A 31 6.30 -14.32 23.38
C ASP A 31 4.88 -13.76 23.56
N VAL A 32 3.94 -14.55 24.10
CA VAL A 32 2.50 -14.21 24.12
C VAL A 32 2.24 -12.94 24.95
N LYS A 33 2.77 -12.89 26.18
CA LYS A 33 2.50 -11.74 27.08
C LYS A 33 3.11 -10.45 26.55
N PRO A 34 4.40 -10.40 26.12
CA PRO A 34 4.97 -9.19 25.51
C PRO A 34 4.21 -8.74 24.25
N ALA A 35 3.81 -9.67 23.38
CA ALA A 35 3.06 -9.36 22.18
C ALA A 35 1.68 -8.81 22.46
N TRP A 36 0.99 -9.34 23.45
CA TRP A 36 -0.30 -8.82 23.91
C TRP A 36 -0.17 -7.37 24.41
N ASP A 37 0.80 -7.13 25.30
CA ASP A 37 0.98 -5.80 25.88
C ASP A 37 1.34 -4.77 24.78
N TYR A 38 2.17 -5.15 23.82
CA TYR A 38 2.53 -4.29 22.68
C TYR A 38 1.32 -4.04 21.75
N ALA A 39 0.51 -5.08 21.47
CA ALA A 39 -0.68 -4.92 20.65
C ALA A 39 -1.74 -4.05 21.32
N ALA A 40 -1.94 -4.20 22.63
CA ALA A 40 -2.85 -3.37 23.40
C ALA A 40 -2.44 -1.89 23.41
N ALA A 41 -1.14 -1.61 23.54
CA ALA A 41 -0.61 -0.24 23.52
C ALA A 41 -0.55 0.37 22.12
N GLY A 42 -0.40 -0.44 21.06
CA GLY A 42 -0.20 0.01 19.67
C GLY A 42 -1.48 0.21 18.86
N GLY A 43 -2.62 -0.22 19.36
CA GLY A 43 -3.92 -0.11 18.69
C GLY A 43 -4.44 1.33 18.63
N ARG A 44 -5.20 1.66 17.59
CA ARG A 44 -5.93 2.95 17.51
C ARG A 44 -7.20 2.96 18.35
N VAL A 45 -7.70 1.79 18.68
CA VAL A 45 -8.89 1.58 19.49
C VAL A 45 -8.57 0.50 20.50
N ASP A 46 -8.70 0.83 21.79
CA ASP A 46 -8.58 -0.17 22.85
C ASP A 46 -9.92 -0.91 22.98
N ASN A 47 -9.94 -2.12 22.44
CA ASN A 47 -11.09 -3.02 22.53
C ASN A 47 -10.83 -4.21 23.45
N GLY A 48 -9.66 -4.28 24.13
CA GLY A 48 -9.23 -5.47 24.87
C GLY A 48 -9.18 -6.73 24.00
N ARG A 49 -8.97 -6.58 22.68
CA ARG A 49 -8.98 -7.67 21.70
C ARG A 49 -7.79 -7.54 20.76
N VAL A 50 -7.26 -8.69 20.36
CA VAL A 50 -6.22 -8.81 19.32
C VAL A 50 -6.66 -9.84 18.29
N ILE A 51 -6.07 -9.78 17.11
CA ILE A 51 -6.16 -10.81 16.08
C ILE A 51 -4.91 -11.67 16.20
N VAL A 52 -5.08 -13.00 16.14
CA VAL A 52 -3.98 -13.95 16.03
C VAL A 52 -4.12 -14.72 14.73
N GLU A 53 -3.08 -14.66 13.90
CA GLU A 53 -3.04 -15.27 12.58
C GLU A 53 -1.86 -16.23 12.46
N GLY A 54 -2.00 -17.30 11.67
CA GLY A 54 -0.87 -18.15 11.29
C GLY A 54 0.18 -17.31 10.54
N PHE A 55 1.45 -17.61 10.76
CA PHE A 55 2.53 -16.98 10.01
C PHE A 55 2.50 -17.47 8.56
N VAL A 56 2.47 -16.55 7.61
CA VAL A 56 2.57 -16.84 6.18
C VAL A 56 4.00 -16.58 5.73
N ASP A 57 4.66 -17.63 5.22
CA ASP A 57 5.96 -17.54 4.56
C ASP A 57 5.72 -17.23 3.09
N PHE A 58 5.89 -15.97 2.67
CA PHE A 58 5.57 -15.49 1.33
C PHE A 58 6.81 -15.02 0.56
N ASP A 59 6.70 -15.02 -0.77
CA ASP A 59 7.76 -14.53 -1.66
C ASP A 59 7.72 -13.00 -1.77
N TYR A 60 6.52 -12.42 -1.85
CA TYR A 60 6.29 -10.97 -1.93
C TYR A 60 4.86 -10.59 -1.53
N GLU A 61 4.68 -9.30 -1.24
CA GLU A 61 3.38 -8.69 -0.98
C GLU A 61 2.91 -7.86 -2.17
N ILE A 62 1.60 -7.81 -2.36
CA ILE A 62 0.96 -6.91 -3.32
C ILE A 62 -0.19 -6.14 -2.69
N THR A 63 -0.49 -4.98 -3.24
CA THR A 63 -1.78 -4.32 -3.06
C THR A 63 -2.61 -4.51 -4.33
N GLN A 64 -3.72 -5.24 -4.23
CA GLN A 64 -4.72 -5.32 -5.28
C GLN A 64 -5.72 -4.19 -5.12
N LEU A 65 -5.49 -3.08 -5.81
CA LEU A 65 -6.44 -1.98 -5.84
C LEU A 65 -7.71 -2.43 -6.54
N THR A 66 -8.81 -2.44 -5.79
CA THR A 66 -10.10 -2.98 -6.21
C THR A 66 -11.17 -1.91 -6.07
N VAL A 67 -11.94 -1.68 -7.10
CA VAL A 67 -12.96 -0.62 -7.13
C VAL A 67 -14.34 -1.26 -7.21
N ARG A 68 -15.20 -0.94 -6.25
CA ARG A 68 -16.62 -1.29 -6.30
C ARG A 68 -17.43 -0.04 -6.68
N ALA A 69 -18.01 -0.06 -7.86
CA ALA A 69 -18.72 1.07 -8.47
C ALA A 69 -20.08 0.63 -9.01
N LEU A 70 -20.79 1.53 -9.68
CA LEU A 70 -21.97 1.20 -10.48
C LEU A 70 -21.54 1.03 -11.94
N GLY A 71 -22.04 -0.03 -12.56
CA GLY A 71 -21.96 -0.23 -14.00
C GLY A 71 -22.89 0.73 -14.76
N ALA A 72 -22.81 0.69 -16.08
CA ALA A 72 -23.68 1.50 -16.94
C ALA A 72 -25.18 1.16 -16.79
N ASP A 73 -25.48 -0.05 -16.35
CA ASP A 73 -26.83 -0.55 -16.05
C ASP A 73 -27.29 -0.20 -14.61
N GLY A 74 -26.48 0.51 -13.84
CA GLY A 74 -26.75 0.88 -12.45
C GLY A 74 -26.54 -0.27 -11.45
N GLN A 75 -26.09 -1.45 -11.89
CA GLN A 75 -25.79 -2.56 -10.99
C GLN A 75 -24.37 -2.44 -10.42
N PRO A 76 -24.12 -2.96 -9.20
CA PRO A 76 -22.77 -3.00 -8.65
C PRO A 76 -21.84 -3.81 -9.55
N GLU A 77 -20.66 -3.25 -9.82
CA GLU A 77 -19.57 -3.93 -10.52
C GLU A 77 -18.26 -3.78 -9.79
N ILE A 78 -17.36 -4.75 -9.98
CA ILE A 78 -16.00 -4.70 -9.43
C ILE A 78 -15.01 -4.56 -10.59
N ARG A 79 -14.09 -3.60 -10.44
CA ARG A 79 -12.97 -3.36 -11.35
C ARG A 79 -11.65 -3.49 -10.60
N PHE A 80 -10.64 -3.98 -11.28
CA PHE A 80 -9.30 -4.18 -10.73
C PHE A 80 -8.28 -3.34 -11.48
N CYS A 81 -7.40 -2.67 -10.74
CA CYS A 81 -6.14 -2.18 -11.30
C CYS A 81 -5.18 -3.35 -11.54
N GLU A 82 -4.12 -3.14 -12.31
CA GLU A 82 -3.01 -4.10 -12.31
C GLU A 82 -2.39 -4.15 -10.91
N PRO A 83 -1.90 -5.33 -10.46
CA PRO A 83 -1.34 -5.50 -9.12
C PRO A 83 -0.20 -4.52 -8.85
N VAL A 84 -0.19 -3.94 -7.68
CA VAL A 84 0.88 -3.05 -7.20
C VAL A 84 1.81 -3.84 -6.29
N GLY A 85 3.07 -3.97 -6.69
CA GLY A 85 4.13 -4.45 -5.81
C GLY A 85 4.63 -3.30 -4.93
N HIS A 86 5.09 -3.61 -3.74
CA HIS A 86 5.62 -2.59 -2.84
C HIS A 86 6.69 -3.14 -1.91
N LEU A 87 7.50 -2.25 -1.37
CA LEU A 87 8.47 -2.53 -0.35
C LEU A 87 8.16 -1.71 0.90
N GLN A 88 8.10 -2.40 2.03
CA GLN A 88 8.03 -1.80 3.35
C GLN A 88 9.37 -1.99 4.08
N ARG A 89 9.79 -0.98 4.85
CA ARG A 89 10.94 -1.08 5.76
C ARG A 89 10.53 -0.61 7.14
N ASN A 90 10.67 -1.49 8.13
CA ASN A 90 10.24 -1.23 9.51
C ASN A 90 8.77 -0.77 9.63
N GLY A 91 7.88 -1.38 8.83
CA GLY A 91 6.46 -1.04 8.77
C GLY A 91 6.12 0.24 7.98
N ASP A 92 7.11 0.95 7.45
CA ASP A 92 6.90 2.12 6.61
C ASP A 92 6.96 1.74 5.12
N TYR A 93 5.97 2.14 4.37
CA TYR A 93 6.00 2.14 2.91
C TYR A 93 7.14 3.03 2.41
N VAL A 94 7.98 2.51 1.54
CA VAL A 94 9.11 3.24 0.95
C VAL A 94 9.06 3.34 -0.57
N GLU A 95 8.55 2.33 -1.25
CA GLU A 95 8.41 2.31 -2.71
C GLU A 95 7.29 1.38 -3.16
N SER A 96 6.69 1.67 -4.30
CA SER A 96 5.76 0.78 -5.00
C SER A 96 5.98 0.85 -6.51
N TRP A 97 5.53 -0.18 -7.19
CA TRP A 97 5.63 -0.27 -8.65
C TRP A 97 4.41 -0.97 -9.23
N GLN A 98 4.12 -0.68 -10.50
CA GLN A 98 3.00 -1.27 -11.23
C GLN A 98 3.40 -1.48 -12.71
N PRO A 99 3.13 -2.69 -13.28
CA PRO A 99 2.52 -3.84 -12.63
C PRO A 99 3.54 -4.62 -11.80
N GLN A 100 3.07 -5.33 -10.75
CA GLN A 100 3.86 -6.38 -10.13
C GLN A 100 3.94 -7.57 -11.09
N PRO A 101 5.14 -8.04 -11.47
CA PRO A 101 5.27 -9.30 -12.19
C PRO A 101 4.79 -10.48 -11.35
N MET A 102 3.86 -11.27 -11.90
CA MET A 102 3.32 -12.45 -11.24
C MET A 102 2.74 -13.40 -12.27
N SER A 103 2.57 -14.67 -11.91
CA SER A 103 1.95 -15.64 -12.80
C SER A 103 0.50 -15.27 -13.13
N PRO A 104 -0.04 -15.70 -14.29
CA PRO A 104 -1.45 -15.49 -14.62
C PRO A 104 -2.39 -16.07 -13.56
N LEU A 105 -2.06 -17.23 -13.00
CA LEU A 105 -2.87 -17.92 -11.99
C LEU A 105 -2.84 -17.18 -10.64
N ALA A 106 -1.67 -16.70 -10.18
CA ALA A 106 -1.58 -15.90 -8.98
C ALA A 106 -2.38 -14.60 -9.12
N ARG A 107 -2.33 -13.95 -10.30
CA ARG A 107 -3.11 -12.73 -10.57
C ARG A 107 -4.62 -12.98 -10.55
N GLU A 108 -5.08 -14.09 -11.13
CA GLU A 108 -6.49 -14.49 -11.09
C GLU A 108 -6.95 -14.71 -9.64
N ARG A 109 -6.18 -15.48 -8.86
CA ARG A 109 -6.45 -15.72 -7.43
C ARG A 109 -6.45 -14.45 -6.60
N ALA A 110 -5.52 -13.53 -6.87
CA ALA A 110 -5.48 -12.23 -6.19
C ALA A 110 -6.75 -11.42 -6.43
N ARG A 111 -7.25 -11.40 -7.66
CA ARG A 111 -8.52 -10.74 -8.01
C ARG A 111 -9.73 -11.44 -7.38
N ASP A 112 -9.75 -12.78 -7.34
CA ASP A 112 -10.82 -13.53 -6.69
C ASP A 112 -10.88 -13.21 -5.19
N VAL A 113 -9.75 -13.32 -4.48
CA VAL A 113 -9.69 -13.00 -3.05
C VAL A 113 -10.12 -11.56 -2.79
N ALA A 114 -9.56 -10.59 -3.53
CA ALA A 114 -9.89 -9.18 -3.37
C ALA A 114 -11.36 -8.88 -3.70
N GLY A 115 -11.90 -9.50 -4.74
CA GLY A 115 -13.32 -9.37 -5.11
C GLY A 115 -14.26 -9.83 -4.00
N ARG A 116 -14.03 -11.02 -3.46
CA ARG A 116 -14.83 -11.57 -2.35
C ARG A 116 -14.75 -10.70 -1.09
N VAL A 117 -13.58 -10.17 -0.76
CA VAL A 117 -13.41 -9.26 0.39
C VAL A 117 -14.22 -7.99 0.19
N VAL A 118 -14.13 -7.37 -0.99
CA VAL A 118 -14.83 -6.11 -1.30
C VAL A 118 -16.35 -6.31 -1.41
N GLU A 119 -16.81 -7.45 -1.93
CA GLU A 119 -18.23 -7.80 -1.91
C GLU A 119 -18.78 -7.95 -0.50
N ALA A 120 -18.04 -8.66 0.37
CA ALA A 120 -18.45 -8.86 1.76
C ALA A 120 -18.52 -7.55 2.56
N LEU A 121 -17.62 -6.60 2.28
CA LEU A 121 -17.64 -5.27 2.90
C LEU A 121 -18.77 -4.40 2.36
N GLY A 122 -19.12 -4.53 1.11
CA GLY A 122 -20.13 -3.70 0.46
C GLY A 122 -19.67 -2.25 0.27
N GLY A 123 -20.62 -1.35 0.12
CA GLY A 123 -20.34 0.08 -0.13
C GLY A 123 -19.84 0.34 -1.56
N ARG A 124 -19.41 1.57 -1.83
CA ARG A 124 -18.82 1.99 -3.11
C ARG A 124 -17.56 2.80 -2.84
N GLY A 125 -16.49 2.50 -3.59
CA GLY A 125 -15.21 3.16 -3.42
C GLY A 125 -14.07 2.32 -3.98
N LEU A 126 -12.86 2.77 -3.72
CA LEU A 126 -11.65 2.01 -3.95
C LEU A 126 -11.19 1.38 -2.63
N PHE A 127 -10.74 0.15 -2.72
CA PHE A 127 -10.23 -0.65 -1.62
C PHE A 127 -8.79 -1.07 -1.95
N GLY A 128 -7.85 -0.80 -1.05
CA GLY A 128 -6.51 -1.37 -1.09
C GLY A 128 -6.54 -2.73 -0.37
N VAL A 129 -6.54 -3.82 -1.11
CA VAL A 129 -6.51 -5.17 -0.55
C VAL A 129 -5.08 -5.68 -0.58
N GLU A 130 -4.48 -5.86 0.59
CA GLU A 130 -3.11 -6.36 0.72
C GLU A 130 -3.11 -7.89 0.79
N LEU A 131 -2.24 -8.50 0.01
CA LEU A 131 -2.19 -9.94 -0.22
C LEU A 131 -0.75 -10.43 -0.15
N PHE A 132 -0.53 -11.57 0.51
CA PHE A 132 0.72 -12.33 0.44
C PHE A 132 0.67 -13.29 -0.74
N VAL A 133 1.81 -13.44 -1.43
CA VAL A 133 1.93 -14.34 -2.58
C VAL A 133 3.14 -15.24 -2.42
N LYS A 134 2.95 -16.56 -2.66
CA LYS A 134 4.01 -17.55 -2.73
C LYS A 134 3.76 -18.47 -3.92
N GLY A 135 4.59 -18.38 -4.96
CA GLY A 135 4.31 -19.05 -6.22
C GLY A 135 2.96 -18.63 -6.77
N ASP A 136 2.02 -19.57 -6.87
CA ASP A 136 0.64 -19.31 -7.28
C ASP A 136 -0.34 -19.14 -6.11
N GLU A 137 0.08 -19.41 -4.88
CA GLU A 137 -0.77 -19.28 -3.70
C GLU A 137 -0.90 -17.82 -3.28
N VAL A 138 -2.13 -17.43 -2.89
CA VAL A 138 -2.45 -16.06 -2.48
C VAL A 138 -3.25 -16.08 -1.19
N TRP A 139 -2.82 -15.29 -0.20
CA TRP A 139 -3.50 -15.14 1.08
C TRP A 139 -3.87 -13.68 1.33
N PHE A 140 -5.03 -13.48 1.92
CA PHE A 140 -5.46 -12.17 2.42
C PHE A 140 -4.62 -11.75 3.62
N SER A 141 -4.16 -10.49 3.62
CA SER A 141 -3.46 -9.88 4.74
C SER A 141 -4.34 -8.83 5.44
N GLU A 142 -4.67 -7.75 4.73
CA GLU A 142 -5.55 -6.71 5.27
C GLU A 142 -6.29 -5.95 4.16
N VAL A 143 -7.26 -5.13 4.54
CA VAL A 143 -7.98 -4.26 3.61
C VAL A 143 -8.11 -2.85 4.16
N SER A 144 -7.80 -1.88 3.30
CA SER A 144 -8.06 -0.47 3.53
C SER A 144 -9.19 0.01 2.63
N PRO A 145 -10.39 0.33 3.16
CA PRO A 145 -11.53 0.79 2.34
C PRO A 145 -11.38 2.28 1.95
N ARG A 146 -10.27 2.63 1.32
CA ARG A 146 -9.85 3.98 0.95
C ARG A 146 -8.67 3.92 -0.03
N PRO A 147 -8.30 5.05 -0.69
CA PRO A 147 -7.01 5.16 -1.38
C PRO A 147 -5.85 4.76 -0.46
N HIS A 148 -4.87 4.07 -1.00
CA HIS A 148 -3.79 3.43 -0.27
C HIS A 148 -2.42 3.99 -0.66
N ASP A 149 -1.51 4.16 0.30
CA ASP A 149 -0.19 4.76 0.04
C ASP A 149 0.59 4.06 -1.09
N THR A 150 0.45 2.72 -1.21
CA THR A 150 1.07 1.97 -2.31
C THR A 150 0.47 2.32 -3.67
N GLY A 151 -0.79 2.74 -3.70
CA GLY A 151 -1.51 3.15 -4.90
C GLY A 151 -1.10 4.50 -5.47
N LEU A 152 -0.23 5.27 -4.79
CA LEU A 152 0.30 6.54 -5.31
C LEU A 152 0.99 6.39 -6.67
N VAL A 153 1.52 5.21 -6.99
CA VAL A 153 2.06 4.91 -8.32
C VAL A 153 1.04 5.09 -9.44
N THR A 154 -0.25 4.92 -9.17
CA THR A 154 -1.33 5.09 -10.15
C THR A 154 -1.47 6.52 -10.68
N LEU A 155 -0.90 7.52 -9.98
CA LEU A 155 -0.85 8.90 -10.46
C LEU A 155 -0.06 9.07 -11.76
N ILE A 156 0.78 8.10 -12.11
CA ILE A 156 1.59 8.13 -13.34
C ILE A 156 1.45 6.85 -14.18
N ALA A 157 1.04 5.73 -13.56
CA ALA A 157 1.02 4.41 -14.18
C ALA A 157 -0.20 4.15 -15.07
N GLN A 158 -1.32 4.83 -14.82
CA GLN A 158 -2.60 4.54 -15.49
C GLN A 158 -3.42 5.81 -15.77
N ASP A 159 -4.45 5.69 -16.59
CA ASP A 159 -5.32 6.80 -17.04
C ASP A 159 -6.14 7.44 -15.90
N MET A 160 -6.58 6.63 -14.94
CA MET A 160 -7.29 7.11 -13.75
C MET A 160 -6.53 6.71 -12.49
N SER A 161 -6.07 7.70 -11.72
CA SER A 161 -5.43 7.43 -10.43
C SER A 161 -6.40 6.77 -9.44
N GLU A 162 -5.87 6.14 -8.41
CA GLU A 162 -6.68 5.56 -7.32
C GLU A 162 -7.67 6.58 -6.71
N PHE A 163 -7.28 7.86 -6.64
CA PHE A 163 -8.13 8.95 -6.15
C PHE A 163 -9.27 9.24 -7.12
N ALA A 164 -8.99 9.28 -8.43
CA ALA A 164 -10.01 9.48 -9.45
C ALA A 164 -11.00 8.31 -9.50
N LEU A 165 -10.51 7.08 -9.38
CA LEU A 165 -11.33 5.87 -9.29
C LEU A 165 -12.23 5.89 -8.04
N HIS A 166 -11.66 6.25 -6.87
CA HIS A 166 -12.42 6.37 -5.63
C HIS A 166 -13.51 7.43 -5.74
N ALA A 167 -13.17 8.63 -6.23
CA ALA A 167 -14.12 9.72 -6.40
C ALA A 167 -15.27 9.32 -7.35
N ARG A 168 -14.97 8.70 -8.49
CA ARG A 168 -16.01 8.20 -9.41
C ARG A 168 -16.93 7.18 -8.74
N ALA A 169 -16.35 6.22 -8.02
CA ALA A 169 -17.13 5.17 -7.37
C ALA A 169 -18.10 5.74 -6.31
N ILE A 170 -17.63 6.63 -5.42
CA ILE A 170 -18.50 7.22 -4.38
C ILE A 170 -19.58 8.14 -4.95
N LEU A 171 -19.29 8.82 -6.07
CA LEU A 171 -20.26 9.66 -6.78
C LEU A 171 -21.23 8.88 -7.66
N GLY A 172 -21.07 7.55 -7.76
CA GLY A 172 -21.91 6.72 -8.63
C GLY A 172 -21.65 6.92 -10.12
N LEU A 173 -20.48 7.44 -10.48
CA LEU A 173 -20.07 7.59 -11.87
C LEU A 173 -19.52 6.25 -12.41
N PRO A 174 -19.82 5.90 -13.66
CA PRO A 174 -19.34 4.65 -14.23
C PRO A 174 -17.81 4.65 -14.38
N ILE A 175 -17.21 3.49 -14.17
CA ILE A 175 -15.79 3.25 -14.38
C ILE A 175 -15.64 2.28 -15.55
N GLY A 176 -15.12 2.75 -16.65
CA GLY A 176 -14.82 1.94 -17.81
C GLY A 176 -13.58 1.08 -17.63
N ARG A 177 -12.90 0.80 -18.74
CA ARG A 177 -11.63 0.11 -18.71
C ARG A 177 -10.57 1.01 -18.05
N ILE A 178 -9.85 0.46 -17.09
CA ILE A 178 -8.64 1.10 -16.51
C ILE A 178 -7.48 0.74 -17.42
N THR A 179 -6.82 1.75 -17.99
CA THR A 179 -5.71 1.57 -18.93
C THR A 179 -4.39 1.88 -18.27
N GLN A 180 -3.51 0.90 -18.19
CA GLN A 180 -2.15 1.10 -17.72
C GLN A 180 -1.24 1.52 -18.88
N TYR A 181 -0.37 2.51 -18.62
CA TYR A 181 0.54 3.07 -19.63
C TYR A 181 1.85 2.30 -19.78
N GLY A 182 2.19 1.44 -18.82
CA GLY A 182 3.44 0.67 -18.78
C GLY A 182 4.07 0.67 -17.40
N PRO A 183 5.30 0.12 -17.26
CA PRO A 183 5.99 0.06 -15.99
C PRO A 183 6.18 1.45 -15.37
N ALA A 184 5.86 1.55 -14.08
CA ALA A 184 6.02 2.78 -13.33
C ALA A 184 6.34 2.48 -11.86
N ALA A 185 6.92 3.45 -11.17
CA ALA A 185 7.22 3.36 -9.75
C ALA A 185 6.96 4.67 -9.00
N SER A 186 6.74 4.54 -7.71
CA SER A 186 6.67 5.61 -6.73
C SER A 186 7.72 5.36 -5.66
N ALA A 187 8.52 6.37 -5.30
CA ALA A 187 9.47 6.31 -4.20
C ALA A 187 9.23 7.48 -3.24
N VAL A 188 9.28 7.18 -1.93
CA VAL A 188 8.95 8.14 -0.87
C VAL A 188 10.10 9.10 -0.63
N ILE A 189 9.77 10.39 -0.53
CA ILE A 189 10.66 11.41 0.02
C ILE A 189 10.55 11.34 1.55
N LEU A 190 11.42 10.55 2.15
CA LEU A 190 11.43 10.28 3.58
C LEU A 190 12.55 11.08 4.24
N ARG A 191 12.23 11.84 5.28
CA ARG A 191 13.23 12.61 6.05
C ARG A 191 13.00 12.47 7.54
N GLU A 192 14.01 12.75 8.30
CA GLU A 192 13.97 12.74 9.77
C GLU A 192 14.50 14.08 10.28
N GLY A 193 13.77 14.69 11.22
CA GLY A 193 14.11 16.00 11.79
C GLY A 193 12.95 16.60 12.57
N GLU A 194 13.15 17.84 13.02
CA GLU A 194 12.13 18.62 13.74
C GLU A 194 12.06 20.04 13.17
N SER A 195 10.92 20.42 12.61
CA SER A 195 10.68 21.76 12.10
C SER A 195 9.20 22.02 11.87
N ARG A 196 8.80 23.28 12.00
CA ARG A 196 7.50 23.80 11.55
C ARG A 196 7.62 24.71 10.33
N ASN A 197 8.81 24.77 9.72
CA ASN A 197 9.06 25.61 8.55
C ASN A 197 9.82 24.81 7.48
N LEU A 198 9.15 23.81 6.91
CA LEU A 198 9.73 22.95 5.89
C LEU A 198 9.88 23.69 4.56
N ARG A 199 11.07 23.62 3.95
CA ARG A 199 11.34 24.12 2.62
C ARG A 199 11.84 23.00 1.73
N TYR A 200 11.34 22.95 0.50
CA TYR A 200 11.76 21.99 -0.51
C TYR A 200 12.67 22.67 -1.52
N GLY A 201 13.87 22.16 -1.66
CA GLY A 201 14.88 22.68 -2.57
C GLY A 201 15.32 21.66 -3.61
N ASN A 202 16.16 22.11 -4.53
CA ASN A 202 16.80 21.29 -5.55
C ASN A 202 15.84 20.54 -6.51
N LEU A 203 14.58 21.01 -6.64
CA LEU A 203 13.56 20.27 -7.39
C LEU A 203 13.90 20.16 -8.88
N ALA A 204 14.41 21.25 -9.51
CA ALA A 204 14.79 21.24 -10.91
C ALA A 204 15.95 20.26 -11.18
N ALA A 205 16.98 20.28 -10.34
CA ALA A 205 18.11 19.35 -10.48
C ALA A 205 17.72 17.89 -10.17
N ALA A 206 16.77 17.65 -9.27
CA ALA A 206 16.24 16.32 -8.98
C ALA A 206 15.47 15.74 -10.18
N LEU A 207 14.74 16.57 -10.92
CA LEU A 207 13.94 16.15 -12.08
C LEU A 207 14.74 16.06 -13.38
N ALA A 208 15.80 16.87 -13.53
CA ALA A 208 16.54 17.00 -14.81
C ALA A 208 17.08 15.66 -15.36
N PRO A 209 17.62 14.71 -14.55
CA PRO A 209 18.09 13.44 -15.07
C PRO A 209 16.99 12.52 -15.58
N VAL A 210 15.73 12.74 -15.18
CA VAL A 210 14.57 11.90 -15.55
C VAL A 210 13.43 12.83 -16.00
N PRO A 211 13.43 13.33 -17.25
CA PRO A 211 12.51 14.39 -17.70
C PRO A 211 11.01 14.06 -17.57
N GLY A 212 10.64 12.77 -17.54
CA GLY A 212 9.26 12.33 -17.33
C GLY A 212 8.84 12.17 -15.88
N ALA A 213 9.75 12.36 -14.92
CA ALA A 213 9.47 12.22 -13.50
C ALA A 213 8.51 13.30 -12.99
N GLN A 214 7.71 12.94 -12.01
CA GLN A 214 6.80 13.84 -11.31
C GLN A 214 7.03 13.81 -9.81
N LEU A 215 6.74 14.89 -9.13
CA LEU A 215 6.78 14.99 -7.67
C LEU A 215 5.38 15.28 -7.12
N ARG A 216 5.09 14.69 -5.97
CA ARG A 216 3.94 15.05 -5.13
C ARG A 216 4.46 15.38 -3.75
N LEU A 217 4.48 16.64 -3.39
CA LEU A 217 4.87 17.12 -2.07
C LEU A 217 3.62 17.19 -1.21
N PHE A 218 3.67 16.60 -0.02
CA PHE A 218 2.48 16.43 0.83
C PHE A 218 2.13 17.66 1.66
N ALA A 219 2.92 18.73 1.56
CA ALA A 219 2.71 20.00 2.27
C ALA A 219 2.43 19.80 3.78
N LYS A 220 3.16 18.88 4.42
CA LYS A 220 3.02 18.67 5.85
C LYS A 220 3.37 19.96 6.61
N PRO A 221 2.58 20.37 7.61
CA PRO A 221 2.81 21.61 8.35
C PRO A 221 4.07 21.56 9.23
N GLU A 222 4.52 20.36 9.57
CA GLU A 222 5.68 20.14 10.43
C GLU A 222 6.30 18.77 10.16
N ILE A 223 7.53 18.61 10.60
CA ILE A 223 8.18 17.32 10.80
C ILE A 223 8.57 17.19 12.27
N ALA A 224 8.24 16.04 12.85
CA ALA A 224 8.70 15.62 14.18
C ALA A 224 9.10 14.15 14.06
N GLY A 225 10.39 13.87 14.15
CA GLY A 225 10.97 12.56 13.88
C GLY A 225 10.96 12.21 12.39
N ARG A 226 10.77 10.94 12.08
CA ARG A 226 10.79 10.39 10.72
C ARG A 226 9.43 10.56 10.04
N ARG A 227 9.39 11.19 8.87
CA ARG A 227 8.13 11.50 8.18
C ARG A 227 8.26 11.44 6.67
N ARG A 228 7.20 10.91 6.02
CA ARG A 228 7.03 10.94 4.57
C ARG A 228 6.54 12.33 4.15
N LEU A 229 7.31 13.02 3.32
CA LEU A 229 7.06 14.40 2.90
C LEU A 229 6.57 14.54 1.46
N GLY A 230 6.65 13.46 0.70
CA GLY A 230 6.22 13.42 -0.69
C GLY A 230 6.58 12.11 -1.35
N VAL A 231 6.34 12.02 -2.64
CA VAL A 231 6.77 10.92 -3.51
C VAL A 231 7.31 11.44 -4.82
N ALA A 232 8.31 10.75 -5.36
CA ALA A 232 8.73 10.83 -6.75
C ALA A 232 8.06 9.72 -7.55
N LEU A 233 7.56 10.04 -8.73
CA LEU A 233 6.82 9.15 -9.62
C LEU A 233 7.54 9.08 -10.96
N VAL A 234 7.82 7.87 -11.45
CA VAL A 234 8.56 7.65 -12.71
C VAL A 234 7.91 6.53 -13.51
N ARG A 235 7.85 6.71 -14.83
CA ARG A 235 7.62 5.63 -15.79
C ARG A 235 8.94 5.22 -16.42
N GLY A 236 9.15 3.92 -16.64
CA GLY A 236 10.34 3.36 -17.26
C GLY A 236 10.02 2.28 -18.28
N ASN A 237 11.06 1.72 -18.90
CA ASN A 237 10.90 0.61 -19.82
C ASN A 237 10.74 -0.73 -19.07
N SER A 238 11.11 -0.76 -17.80
CA SER A 238 10.89 -1.87 -16.87
C SER A 238 10.56 -1.35 -15.48
N THR A 239 9.98 -2.21 -14.62
CA THR A 239 9.74 -1.87 -13.21
C THR A 239 11.03 -1.59 -12.47
N ALA A 240 12.09 -2.36 -12.72
CA ALA A 240 13.40 -2.15 -12.09
C ALA A 240 14.01 -0.78 -12.45
N GLU A 241 13.94 -0.37 -13.71
CA GLU A 241 14.37 0.96 -14.15
C GLU A 241 13.54 2.05 -13.47
N ALA A 242 12.20 1.94 -13.49
CA ALA A 242 11.31 2.91 -12.89
C ALA A 242 11.57 3.07 -11.38
N ILE A 243 11.77 1.97 -10.64
CA ILE A 243 12.11 1.97 -9.22
C ILE A 243 13.43 2.71 -8.98
N SER A 244 14.50 2.33 -9.71
CA SER A 244 15.81 2.94 -9.55
C SER A 244 15.78 4.45 -9.79
N GLN A 245 15.11 4.88 -10.86
CA GLN A 245 14.96 6.30 -11.19
C GLN A 245 14.08 7.06 -10.18
N ALA A 246 12.98 6.46 -9.71
CA ALA A 246 12.12 7.09 -8.71
C ALA A 246 12.87 7.30 -7.38
N ILE A 247 13.66 6.32 -6.94
CA ILE A 247 14.52 6.42 -5.76
C ILE A 247 15.56 7.54 -5.95
N ALA A 248 16.22 7.60 -7.10
CA ALA A 248 17.22 8.64 -7.38
C ALA A 248 16.59 10.04 -7.31
N VAL A 249 15.44 10.25 -7.93
CA VAL A 249 14.71 11.52 -7.88
C VAL A 249 14.28 11.87 -6.45
N ALA A 250 13.70 10.91 -5.70
CA ALA A 250 13.26 11.14 -4.32
C ALA A 250 14.42 11.52 -3.38
N ASN A 251 15.59 10.90 -3.57
CA ASN A 251 16.79 11.19 -2.78
C ASN A 251 17.40 12.55 -3.11
N ALA A 252 17.32 12.99 -4.37
CA ALA A 252 17.86 14.26 -4.83
C ALA A 252 17.05 15.49 -4.36
N VAL A 253 15.79 15.31 -3.93
CA VAL A 253 15.01 16.41 -3.35
C VAL A 253 15.61 16.84 -2.01
N ALA A 254 16.07 18.08 -1.92
CA ALA A 254 16.52 18.67 -0.67
C ALA A 254 15.32 19.07 0.21
N VAL A 255 15.44 18.86 1.51
CA VAL A 255 14.48 19.35 2.50
C VAL A 255 15.27 20.08 3.58
N GLU A 256 14.97 21.35 3.78
CA GLU A 256 15.54 22.22 4.80
C GLU A 256 14.54 22.34 5.96
N PHE A 257 15.11 22.37 7.17
CA PHE A 257 14.36 22.40 8.43
C PHE A 257 14.52 23.72 9.15
#